data_65ecf26d32a8108f6ccdb19e1d9b6f78
#
_entry.id   65ecf26d32a8108f6ccdb19e1d9b6f78
#
_cell.length_a   1.000
_cell.length_b   1.000
_cell.length_c   1.000
_cell.angle_alpha   90.00
_cell.angle_beta   90.00
_cell.angle_gamma   90.00
#
_symmetry.space_group_name_H-M   'P 1'
#
loop_
_entity.id
_entity.type
_entity.pdbx_description
1 polymer ?
#
loop_
_entity_poly.entity_id
_entity_poly.type
_entity_poly.pdbx_seq_one_letter_code
_entity_poly.pdbx_strand_id
1 'polypeptide(L)'
;TATGCPQQKLHGIKDSVDLLEKDILAAGNYMNYVDKVRFMAERALSNYEWTVNYLGVEYLPDAIGQEGGHSVPRYVTTKNGSGSGIVSKEIDKCKELGIPLRNRVFVERIIRGEDGRVEGLEVREGYRFPREDSGKTKFIRAKKGVVLCYGGFSADVTYRMYQDPKLNETLDTTNQP
;
A
#
# COMPACT_ATOMS: atom_id res chain seq x y z
N THR A 1 -2.43 1.53 10.74
CA THR A 1 -1.57 1.38 11.94
C THR A 1 -1.02 2.72 12.33
N ALA A 2 -1.23 3.13 13.57
CA ALA A 2 -0.75 4.42 14.07
C ALA A 2 -0.29 4.29 15.54
N THR A 3 1.00 4.52 15.78
CA THR A 3 1.61 4.54 17.11
C THR A 3 1.42 5.91 17.73
N GLY A 4 0.86 5.98 18.95
CA GLY A 4 0.60 7.25 19.65
C GLY A 4 -0.63 8.03 19.16
N CYS A 5 -1.53 7.41 18.40
CA CYS A 5 -2.73 8.04 17.88
C CYS A 5 -3.73 8.37 19.01
N PRO A 6 -4.74 9.26 18.76
CA PRO A 6 -5.74 9.62 19.74
C PRO A 6 -6.49 8.42 20.35
N GLN A 7 -6.80 7.40 19.53
CA GLN A 7 -7.49 6.18 19.99
C GLN A 7 -6.65 5.41 21.02
N GLN A 8 -5.32 5.27 20.77
CA GLN A 8 -4.43 4.64 21.77
C GLN A 8 -4.40 5.43 23.07
N LYS A 9 -4.32 6.75 23.01
CA LYS A 9 -4.34 7.62 24.19
C LYS A 9 -5.66 7.50 24.97
N LEU A 10 -6.79 7.45 24.27
CA LEU A 10 -8.11 7.29 24.88
C LEU A 10 -8.22 5.97 25.68
N HIS A 11 -7.67 4.89 25.14
CA HIS A 11 -7.69 3.56 25.78
C HIS A 11 -6.49 3.30 26.70
N GLY A 12 -5.64 4.29 26.98
CA GLY A 12 -4.47 4.16 27.86
C GLY A 12 -3.42 3.19 27.35
N ILE A 13 -3.41 2.91 26.02
CA ILE A 13 -2.47 1.99 25.38
C ILE A 13 -1.10 2.67 25.31
N LYS A 14 -0.12 2.02 25.94
CA LYS A 14 1.29 2.45 25.88
C LYS A 14 1.94 1.80 24.66
N ASP A 15 2.40 2.63 23.74
CA ASP A 15 3.05 2.20 22.51
C ASP A 15 4.25 3.10 22.20
N SER A 16 5.16 2.62 21.37
CA SER A 16 6.32 3.38 20.94
C SER A 16 6.79 2.97 19.55
N VAL A 17 7.59 3.82 18.92
CA VAL A 17 8.27 3.51 17.65
C VAL A 17 9.10 2.24 17.78
N ASP A 18 9.85 2.09 18.90
CA ASP A 18 10.71 0.91 19.13
C ASP A 18 9.88 -0.37 19.28
N LEU A 19 8.70 -0.29 19.93
CA LEU A 19 7.83 -1.44 20.08
C LEU A 19 7.21 -1.83 18.72
N LEU A 20 6.79 -0.86 17.91
CA LEU A 20 6.28 -1.12 16.56
C LEU A 20 7.36 -1.71 15.66
N GLU A 21 8.59 -1.18 15.69
CA GLU A 21 9.72 -1.74 14.95
C GLU A 21 9.99 -3.20 15.34
N LYS A 22 10.06 -3.47 16.65
CA LYS A 22 10.26 -4.83 17.18
C LYS A 22 9.19 -5.80 16.68
N ASP A 23 7.92 -5.40 16.74
CA ASP A 23 6.80 -6.23 16.29
C ASP A 23 6.90 -6.55 14.78
N ILE A 24 7.20 -5.56 13.95
CA ILE A 24 7.33 -5.74 12.50
C ILE A 24 8.52 -6.64 12.16
N LEU A 25 9.66 -6.45 12.83
CA LEU A 25 10.84 -7.31 12.61
C LEU A 25 10.54 -8.76 12.99
N ALA A 26 9.88 -8.98 14.13
CA ALA A 26 9.49 -10.31 14.58
C ALA A 26 8.46 -10.97 13.64
N ALA A 27 7.44 -10.22 13.21
CA ALA A 27 6.43 -10.72 12.27
C ALA A 27 7.02 -11.10 10.90
N GLY A 28 8.07 -10.41 10.47
CA GLY A 28 8.80 -10.70 9.24
C GLY A 28 9.96 -11.70 9.42
N ASN A 29 10.00 -12.45 10.51
CA ASN A 29 11.09 -13.39 10.83
C ASN A 29 12.50 -12.76 10.69
N TYR A 30 12.63 -11.46 10.98
CA TYR A 30 13.87 -10.69 10.87
C TYR A 30 14.48 -10.67 9.45
N MET A 31 13.69 -10.97 8.43
CA MET A 31 14.09 -10.88 7.02
C MET A 31 13.85 -9.50 6.41
N ASN A 32 13.32 -8.58 7.20
CA ASN A 32 13.01 -7.20 6.80
C ASN A 32 14.28 -6.36 6.65
N TYR A 33 14.19 -5.33 5.83
CA TYR A 33 15.18 -4.24 5.81
C TYR A 33 14.96 -3.34 7.03
N VAL A 34 15.83 -3.44 8.03
CA VAL A 34 15.68 -2.79 9.34
C VAL A 34 15.54 -1.28 9.22
N ASP A 35 16.35 -0.63 8.37
CA ASP A 35 16.29 0.80 8.10
C ASP A 35 14.93 1.25 7.55
N LYS A 36 14.31 0.46 6.69
CA LYS A 36 12.98 0.73 6.15
C LYS A 36 11.88 0.54 7.18
N VAL A 37 12.00 -0.49 8.02
CA VAL A 37 11.07 -0.71 9.13
C VAL A 37 11.14 0.44 10.11
N ARG A 38 12.33 0.87 10.50
CA ARG A 38 12.54 2.03 11.37
C ARG A 38 11.94 3.30 10.78
N PHE A 39 12.25 3.60 9.52
CA PHE A 39 11.70 4.74 8.80
C PHE A 39 10.16 4.74 8.80
N MET A 40 9.53 3.58 8.57
CA MET A 40 8.07 3.46 8.57
C MET A 40 7.49 3.65 9.98
N ALA A 41 8.10 3.04 11.00
CA ALA A 41 7.64 3.14 12.37
C ALA A 41 7.68 4.58 12.90
N GLU A 42 8.76 5.32 12.61
CA GLU A 42 8.91 6.74 12.97
C GLU A 42 7.85 7.64 12.32
N ARG A 43 7.33 7.25 11.16
CA ARG A 43 6.36 8.04 10.40
C ARG A 43 4.90 7.58 10.55
N ALA A 44 4.66 6.52 11.33
CA ALA A 44 3.32 5.96 11.47
C ALA A 44 2.30 7.00 11.99
N LEU A 45 2.66 7.79 13.01
CA LEU A 45 1.80 8.83 13.55
C LEU A 45 1.61 9.99 12.57
N SER A 46 2.70 10.51 12.01
CA SER A 46 2.61 11.63 11.07
C SER A 46 1.83 11.28 9.79
N ASN A 47 1.90 10.02 9.36
CA ASN A 47 1.07 9.55 8.25
C ASN A 47 -0.42 9.51 8.62
N TYR A 48 -0.75 9.02 9.83
CA TYR A 48 -2.11 9.09 10.34
C TYR A 48 -2.63 10.53 10.39
N GLU A 49 -1.85 11.44 10.99
CA GLU A 49 -2.18 12.87 11.08
C GLU A 49 -2.34 13.52 9.70
N TRP A 50 -1.52 13.14 8.72
CA TRP A 50 -1.65 13.59 7.34
C TRP A 50 -2.99 13.15 6.73
N THR A 51 -3.41 11.90 6.95
CA THR A 51 -4.70 11.44 6.44
C THR A 51 -5.87 12.22 7.06
N VAL A 52 -5.79 12.57 8.34
CA VAL A 52 -6.82 13.35 9.04
C VAL A 52 -6.79 14.81 8.61
N ASN A 53 -5.62 15.46 8.73
CA ASN A 53 -5.52 16.92 8.62
C ASN A 53 -5.46 17.41 7.17
N TYR A 54 -4.83 16.64 6.28
CA TYR A 54 -4.67 17.04 4.89
C TYR A 54 -5.71 16.44 3.96
N LEU A 55 -6.03 15.14 4.13
CA LEU A 55 -7.03 14.47 3.28
C LEU A 55 -8.46 14.60 3.83
N GLY A 56 -8.64 14.86 5.12
CA GLY A 56 -9.94 14.91 5.75
C GLY A 56 -10.58 13.52 5.95
N VAL A 57 -9.75 12.49 6.22
CA VAL A 57 -10.23 11.15 6.56
C VAL A 57 -10.82 11.15 7.96
N GLU A 58 -12.04 10.63 8.09
CA GLU A 58 -12.71 10.45 9.37
C GLU A 58 -12.50 9.02 9.88
N TYR A 59 -11.91 8.90 11.07
CA TYR A 59 -11.79 7.64 11.79
C TYR A 59 -12.81 7.57 12.93
N LEU A 60 -13.19 6.35 13.33
CA LEU A 60 -13.97 6.13 14.55
C LEU A 60 -13.12 6.57 15.75
N PRO A 61 -13.67 7.42 16.63
CA PRO A 61 -12.89 8.07 17.68
C PRO A 61 -12.42 7.12 18.78
N ASP A 62 -13.17 6.06 19.03
CA ASP A 62 -13.00 5.10 20.11
C ASP A 62 -12.65 3.67 19.64
N ALA A 63 -12.65 3.43 18.33
CA ALA A 63 -12.36 2.11 17.79
C ALA A 63 -10.88 1.92 17.51
N ILE A 64 -10.29 0.92 18.17
CA ILE A 64 -8.92 0.48 17.91
C ILE A 64 -8.83 -1.03 18.03
N GLY A 65 -8.24 -1.66 17.05
CA GLY A 65 -8.08 -3.11 17.00
C GLY A 65 -6.60 -3.53 17.04
N GLN A 66 -6.41 -4.82 17.26
CA GLN A 66 -5.08 -5.45 17.24
C GLN A 66 -5.05 -6.51 16.13
N GLU A 67 -4.14 -6.33 15.19
CA GLU A 67 -3.89 -7.28 14.12
C GLU A 67 -2.78 -8.26 14.50
N GLY A 68 -2.69 -9.38 13.76
CA GLY A 68 -1.62 -10.35 13.95
C GLY A 68 -0.23 -9.73 13.82
N GLY A 69 0.69 -10.16 14.70
CA GLY A 69 2.05 -9.63 14.76
C GLY A 69 2.21 -8.36 15.59
N HIS A 70 1.12 -7.71 16.02
CA HIS A 70 1.17 -6.55 16.89
C HIS A 70 1.05 -6.96 18.36
N SER A 71 1.92 -6.44 19.22
CA SER A 71 1.88 -6.65 20.69
C SER A 71 0.85 -5.79 21.41
N VAL A 72 0.40 -4.69 20.76
CA VAL A 72 -0.63 -3.78 21.26
C VAL A 72 -1.59 -3.37 20.13
N PRO A 73 -2.84 -2.93 20.47
CA PRO A 73 -3.78 -2.42 19.47
C PRO A 73 -3.24 -1.18 18.75
N ARG A 74 -3.25 -1.20 17.39
CA ARG A 74 -2.78 -0.11 16.52
C ARG A 74 -3.64 0.11 15.29
N TYR A 75 -4.61 -0.75 15.06
CA TYR A 75 -5.48 -0.67 13.89
C TYR A 75 -6.61 0.32 14.14
N VAL A 76 -6.63 1.42 13.38
CA VAL A 76 -7.69 2.42 13.42
C VAL A 76 -8.68 2.19 12.27
N THR A 77 -9.96 2.32 12.55
CA THR A 77 -11.03 2.06 11.59
C THR A 77 -11.60 3.36 11.07
N THR A 78 -11.73 3.50 9.75
CA THR A 78 -12.42 4.63 9.14
C THR A 78 -13.90 4.61 9.52
N LYS A 79 -14.55 5.77 9.52
CA LYS A 79 -15.97 5.91 9.89
C LYS A 79 -16.92 5.03 9.07
N ASN A 80 -16.57 4.75 7.81
CA ASN A 80 -17.36 3.85 6.95
C ASN A 80 -16.93 2.38 7.04
N GLY A 81 -16.01 2.01 7.93
CA GLY A 81 -15.55 0.65 8.14
C GLY A 81 -14.73 0.04 6.99
N SER A 82 -14.26 0.84 6.06
CA SER A 82 -13.59 0.35 4.84
C SER A 82 -12.40 1.21 4.44
N GLY A 83 -11.42 0.62 3.76
CA GLY A 83 -10.32 1.34 3.12
C GLY A 83 -10.77 2.40 2.11
N SER A 84 -11.99 2.27 1.57
CA SER A 84 -12.57 3.30 0.71
C SER A 84 -12.73 4.66 1.39
N GLY A 85 -12.80 4.70 2.73
CA GLY A 85 -12.81 5.94 3.51
C GLY A 85 -11.52 6.75 3.36
N ILE A 86 -10.39 6.10 3.05
CA ILE A 86 -9.11 6.75 2.75
C ILE A 86 -9.01 7.04 1.24
N VAL A 87 -9.18 5.99 0.42
CA VAL A 87 -8.97 6.06 -1.04
C VAL A 87 -9.86 7.11 -1.71
N SER A 88 -11.13 7.26 -1.29
CA SER A 88 -12.01 8.29 -1.85
C SER A 88 -11.47 9.70 -1.60
N LYS A 89 -10.93 9.95 -0.40
CA LYS A 89 -10.33 11.24 -0.05
C LYS A 89 -9.04 11.53 -0.83
N GLU A 90 -8.22 10.49 -1.06
CA GLU A 90 -7.04 10.60 -1.92
C GLU A 90 -7.43 10.93 -3.37
N ILE A 91 -8.45 10.25 -3.91
CA ILE A 91 -8.99 10.52 -5.24
C ILE A 91 -9.49 11.96 -5.35
N ASP A 92 -10.23 12.43 -4.37
CA ASP A 92 -10.76 13.80 -4.37
C ASP A 92 -9.62 14.83 -4.29
N LYS A 93 -8.59 14.54 -3.49
CA LYS A 93 -7.39 15.40 -3.42
C LYS A 93 -6.61 15.39 -4.74
N CYS A 94 -6.51 14.25 -5.41
CA CYS A 94 -5.90 14.18 -6.75
C CYS A 94 -6.66 15.05 -7.76
N LYS A 95 -8.00 15.02 -7.74
CA LYS A 95 -8.83 15.89 -8.60
C LYS A 95 -8.61 17.37 -8.30
N GLU A 96 -8.63 17.73 -7.01
CA GLU A 96 -8.37 19.11 -6.55
C GLU A 96 -7.03 19.64 -7.06
N LEU A 97 -5.99 18.79 -7.02
CA LEU A 97 -4.64 19.12 -7.47
C LEU A 97 -4.44 19.00 -8.99
N GLY A 98 -5.48 18.61 -9.76
CA GLY A 98 -5.37 18.41 -11.19
C GLY A 98 -4.50 17.22 -11.60
N ILE A 99 -4.32 16.23 -10.70
CA ILE A 99 -3.55 15.02 -11.00
C ILE A 99 -4.43 14.08 -11.83
N PRO A 100 -4.04 13.71 -13.07
CA PRO A 100 -4.84 12.85 -13.92
C PRO A 100 -4.87 11.42 -13.39
N LEU A 101 -6.08 10.91 -13.15
CA LEU A 101 -6.32 9.50 -12.82
C LEU A 101 -6.76 8.77 -14.07
N ARG A 102 -6.08 7.68 -14.41
CA ARG A 102 -6.38 6.86 -15.59
C ARG A 102 -6.73 5.45 -15.17
N ASN A 103 -7.94 5.02 -15.50
CA ASN A 103 -8.42 3.67 -15.27
C ASN A 103 -8.28 2.83 -16.54
N ARG A 104 -8.33 1.51 -16.40
CA ARG A 104 -8.18 0.54 -17.48
C ARG A 104 -6.87 0.73 -18.25
N VAL A 105 -5.80 0.98 -17.50
CA VAL A 105 -4.44 1.06 -18.02
C VAL A 105 -3.64 -0.08 -17.39
N PHE A 106 -3.25 -1.04 -18.22
CA PHE A 106 -2.40 -2.14 -17.83
C PHE A 106 -0.94 -1.79 -18.10
N VAL A 107 -0.08 -1.94 -17.12
CA VAL A 107 1.36 -1.68 -17.28
C VAL A 107 2.03 -2.94 -17.80
N GLU A 108 2.50 -2.90 -19.03
CA GLU A 108 3.20 -4.00 -19.67
C GLU A 108 4.66 -4.07 -19.23
N ARG A 109 5.32 -2.91 -19.25
CA ARG A 109 6.76 -2.86 -19.07
C ARG A 109 7.24 -1.51 -18.57
N ILE A 110 8.29 -1.53 -17.74
CA ILE A 110 9.05 -0.34 -17.37
C ILE A 110 10.14 -0.13 -18.43
N ILE A 111 10.16 1.06 -19.03
CA ILE A 111 11.16 1.43 -20.02
C ILE A 111 12.35 2.03 -19.31
N ARG A 112 13.55 1.50 -19.62
CA ARG A 112 14.83 2.00 -19.13
C ARG A 112 15.68 2.48 -20.28
N GLY A 113 16.41 3.56 -20.07
CA GLY A 113 17.46 4.04 -20.97
C GLY A 113 18.72 3.16 -20.88
N GLU A 114 19.68 3.45 -21.75
CA GLU A 114 20.97 2.74 -21.80
C GLU A 114 21.78 2.87 -20.49
N ASP A 115 21.60 3.96 -19.75
CA ASP A 115 22.17 4.21 -18.44
C ASP A 115 21.43 3.47 -17.29
N GLY A 116 20.38 2.70 -17.61
CA GLY A 116 19.54 1.97 -16.67
C GLY A 116 18.48 2.83 -15.97
N ARG A 117 18.43 4.13 -16.21
CA ARG A 117 17.42 5.04 -15.64
C ARG A 117 16.03 4.71 -16.19
N VAL A 118 15.02 4.77 -15.31
CA VAL A 118 13.63 4.65 -15.73
C VAL A 118 13.20 5.89 -16.50
N GLU A 119 12.79 5.70 -17.75
CA GLU A 119 12.35 6.76 -18.65
C GLU A 119 10.82 6.81 -18.81
N GLY A 120 10.13 5.71 -18.54
CA GLY A 120 8.69 5.64 -18.68
C GLY A 120 8.11 4.25 -18.57
N LEU A 121 6.91 4.13 -19.09
CA LEU A 121 6.11 2.91 -19.10
C LEU A 121 5.60 2.62 -20.50
N GLU A 122 5.57 1.35 -20.87
CA GLU A 122 4.73 0.83 -21.92
C GLU A 122 3.45 0.31 -21.29
N VAL A 123 2.29 0.75 -21.79
CA VAL A 123 0.99 0.45 -21.21
C VAL A 123 -0.02 0.07 -22.31
N ARG A 124 -1.04 -0.71 -21.93
CA ARG A 124 -2.24 -0.88 -22.75
C ARG A 124 -3.38 -0.03 -22.18
N GLU A 125 -3.78 1.00 -22.90
CA GLU A 125 -4.90 1.85 -22.52
C GLU A 125 -6.23 1.29 -23.06
N GLY A 126 -7.27 1.25 -22.24
CA GLY A 126 -8.53 0.60 -22.55
C GLY A 126 -8.52 -0.91 -22.27
N TYR A 127 -7.57 -1.39 -21.50
CA TYR A 127 -7.48 -2.80 -21.09
C TYR A 127 -8.73 -3.26 -20.35
N ARG A 128 -9.16 -4.50 -20.61
CA ARG A 128 -10.32 -5.15 -19.97
C ARG A 128 -9.93 -6.53 -19.47
N PHE A 129 -9.62 -6.64 -18.19
CA PHE A 129 -9.34 -7.94 -17.57
C PHE A 129 -10.54 -8.91 -17.75
N PRO A 130 -10.34 -10.19 -18.02
CA PRO A 130 -9.07 -10.88 -18.28
C PRO A 130 -8.68 -10.95 -19.80
N ARG A 131 -9.17 -10.05 -20.64
CA ARG A 131 -8.89 -10.04 -22.08
C ARG A 131 -7.49 -9.51 -22.35
N GLU A 132 -6.53 -10.41 -22.49
CA GLU A 132 -5.12 -10.07 -22.73
C GLU A 132 -4.87 -9.35 -24.07
N ASP A 133 -5.76 -9.53 -25.05
CA ASP A 133 -5.71 -8.87 -26.37
C ASP A 133 -6.33 -7.46 -26.35
N SER A 134 -6.91 -7.04 -25.23
CA SER A 134 -7.61 -5.77 -25.13
C SER A 134 -6.69 -4.59 -24.84
N GLY A 135 -7.15 -3.40 -25.27
CA GLY A 135 -6.42 -2.17 -25.10
C GLY A 135 -5.47 -1.84 -26.27
N LYS A 136 -4.95 -0.63 -26.25
CA LYS A 136 -4.00 -0.13 -27.26
C LYS A 136 -2.69 0.22 -26.59
N THR A 137 -1.58 -0.25 -27.15
CA THR A 137 -0.24 0.07 -26.66
C THR A 137 0.01 1.57 -26.74
N LYS A 138 0.47 2.13 -25.64
CA LYS A 138 0.91 3.51 -25.51
C LYS A 138 2.17 3.61 -24.66
N PHE A 139 2.91 4.69 -24.86
CA PHE A 139 4.12 4.99 -24.09
C PHE A 139 3.88 6.23 -23.23
N ILE A 140 4.19 6.13 -21.96
CA ILE A 140 4.09 7.23 -21.01
C ILE A 140 5.50 7.58 -20.54
N ARG A 141 5.95 8.80 -20.88
CA ARG A 141 7.25 9.28 -20.43
C ARG A 141 7.21 9.72 -18.99
N ALA A 142 8.16 9.23 -18.16
CA ALA A 142 8.34 9.64 -16.79
C ALA A 142 9.55 10.58 -16.66
N LYS A 143 9.32 11.86 -16.40
CA LYS A 143 10.41 12.86 -16.29
C LYS A 143 11.24 12.71 -15.02
N LYS A 144 10.64 12.24 -13.92
CA LYS A 144 11.31 12.14 -12.61
C LYS A 144 11.51 10.69 -12.17
N GLY A 145 10.55 9.81 -12.44
CA GLY A 145 10.57 8.41 -12.03
C GLY A 145 9.17 7.81 -12.06
N VAL A 146 9.09 6.54 -11.69
CA VAL A 146 7.85 5.76 -11.55
C VAL A 146 7.79 5.19 -10.15
N VAL A 147 6.65 5.33 -9.47
CA VAL A 147 6.37 4.72 -8.18
C VAL A 147 5.40 3.56 -8.41
N LEU A 148 5.80 2.35 -8.00
CA LEU A 148 5.00 1.14 -8.12
C LEU A 148 4.22 0.91 -6.82
N CYS A 149 2.89 0.94 -6.89
CA CYS A 149 1.99 0.82 -5.74
C CYS A 149 0.95 -0.29 -5.93
N TYR A 150 1.29 -1.37 -6.64
CA TYR A 150 0.35 -2.44 -6.99
C TYR A 150 0.22 -3.53 -5.91
N GLY A 151 0.86 -3.38 -4.76
CA GLY A 151 0.76 -4.33 -3.64
C GLY A 151 1.67 -5.56 -3.78
N GLY A 152 1.23 -6.67 -3.19
CA GLY A 152 1.99 -7.92 -3.18
C GLY A 152 1.72 -8.81 -4.38
N PHE A 153 2.51 -9.89 -4.51
CA PHE A 153 2.48 -10.84 -5.65
C PHE A 153 1.72 -12.13 -5.35
N SER A 154 0.99 -12.21 -4.23
CA SER A 154 0.38 -13.49 -3.85
C SER A 154 -0.75 -13.95 -4.78
N ALA A 155 -1.27 -13.11 -5.66
CA ALA A 155 -2.20 -13.50 -6.71
C ALA A 155 -1.51 -14.15 -7.93
N ASP A 156 -0.22 -13.91 -8.13
CA ASP A 156 0.57 -14.58 -9.17
C ASP A 156 1.02 -15.96 -8.67
N VAL A 157 0.21 -16.98 -8.99
CA VAL A 157 0.46 -18.36 -8.58
C VAL A 157 1.81 -18.87 -9.09
N THR A 158 2.15 -18.58 -10.34
CA THR A 158 3.41 -19.01 -10.94
C THR A 158 4.60 -18.38 -10.19
N TYR A 159 4.57 -17.08 -9.97
CA TYR A 159 5.64 -16.38 -9.28
C TYR A 159 5.81 -16.84 -7.83
N ARG A 160 4.70 -17.01 -7.08
CA ARG A 160 4.78 -17.47 -5.69
C ARG A 160 5.28 -18.90 -5.57
N MET A 161 4.91 -19.80 -6.52
CA MET A 161 5.41 -21.17 -6.56
C MET A 161 6.92 -21.25 -6.86
N TYR A 162 7.50 -20.28 -7.56
CA TYR A 162 8.96 -20.18 -7.70
C TYR A 162 9.67 -19.94 -6.36
N GLN A 163 9.01 -19.26 -5.43
CA GLN A 163 9.55 -19.00 -4.10
C GLN A 163 9.38 -20.19 -3.16
N ASP A 164 8.19 -20.79 -3.17
CA ASP A 164 7.86 -22.01 -2.44
C ASP A 164 6.78 -22.81 -3.20
N PRO A 165 7.09 -24.01 -3.69
CA PRO A 165 6.12 -24.86 -4.42
C PRO A 165 4.84 -25.19 -3.66
N LYS A 166 4.82 -25.04 -2.33
CA LYS A 166 3.62 -25.24 -1.52
C LYS A 166 2.60 -24.11 -1.67
N LEU A 167 3.02 -22.94 -2.19
CA LEU A 167 2.16 -21.78 -2.43
C LEU A 167 1.41 -21.91 -3.76
N ASN A 168 0.75 -23.05 -3.98
CA ASN A 168 0.04 -23.38 -5.20
C ASN A 168 -1.37 -22.77 -5.27
N GLU A 169 -2.12 -23.11 -6.30
CA GLU A 169 -3.47 -22.59 -6.60
C GLU A 169 -4.52 -22.90 -5.52
N THR A 170 -4.26 -23.85 -4.62
CA THR A 170 -5.20 -24.17 -3.52
C THR A 170 -5.20 -23.16 -2.39
N LEU A 171 -4.21 -22.24 -2.38
CA LEU A 171 -4.11 -21.17 -1.39
C LEU A 171 -4.75 -19.90 -1.92
N ASP A 172 -5.72 -19.41 -1.17
CA ASP A 172 -6.38 -18.14 -1.45
C ASP A 172 -5.53 -16.93 -1.05
N THR A 173 -5.88 -15.76 -1.57
CA THR A 173 -5.22 -14.49 -1.29
C THR A 173 -6.18 -13.32 -1.45
N THR A 174 -5.95 -12.26 -0.68
CA THR A 174 -6.66 -10.98 -0.82
C THR A 174 -6.06 -10.07 -1.89
N ASN A 175 -4.89 -10.42 -2.46
CA ASN A 175 -4.35 -9.67 -3.59
C ASN A 175 -5.20 -9.88 -4.83
N GLN A 176 -5.33 -8.85 -5.64
CA GLN A 176 -5.96 -8.95 -6.95
C GLN A 176 -4.96 -9.47 -7.99
N PRO A 177 -5.40 -10.28 -8.97
CA PRO A 177 -4.58 -10.74 -10.07
C PRO A 177 -4.19 -9.61 -11.03
#